data_fdcdac93546f49b88598aeed1f53aea1
#
_entry.id   fdcdac93546f49b88598aeed1f53aea1
#
_cell.length_a   1.000
_cell.length_b   1.000
_cell.length_c   1.000
_cell.angle_alpha   90.00
_cell.angle_beta   90.00
_cell.angle_gamma   90.00
#
_symmetry.space_group_name_H-M   'P 1'
#
loop_
_entity.id
_entity.type
_entity.pdbx_description
1 polymer ?
#
loop_
_entity_poly.entity_id
_entity_poly.type
_entity_poly.pdbx_seq_one_letter_code
_entity_poly.pdbx_strand_id
1 'polypeptide(L)'
;MIRRLKLKHEMGKLESEASITGRVMRDMIAHFTNDNLIGRKIKSGEARKNMVEPPWKCPDIFNLTVIEMENFKMEWLELKEDPNEDKVILQLHGGGYIGAMRNAYRMFAGLYNEVSKGMSVLTIDYRVAPENPYPAALEDAVCAYKWLLEKGWYGEDIIVAGDSAGGGLAMALCHYLKKHDIPLPCGIVAMSPWTDLLASGESYDTNYEKDPLFGNTRDSLIYNKDYVGDHDPMDCYISPLYGDFRGFPPMLIQVGSYEMLLSDSVDVAAKARHLGVKVRLSIYDGMFHVFQMAAKMLPESRKAWVEIGKFIETIQ
;
A
#
# COMPACT_ATOMS: atom_id res chain seq x y z
N MET A 1 -15.24 24.15 15.50
CA MET A 1 -14.00 24.97 15.42
C MET A 1 -12.87 24.45 16.31
N ILE A 2 -13.11 24.05 17.56
CA ILE A 2 -12.07 23.51 18.47
C ILE A 2 -11.56 22.12 18.05
N ARG A 3 -12.39 21.26 17.46
CA ARG A 3 -11.97 19.96 16.88
C ARG A 3 -11.02 20.11 15.67
N ARG A 4 -11.22 21.14 14.81
CA ARG A 4 -10.35 21.45 13.67
C ARG A 4 -8.95 21.92 14.06
N LEU A 5 -8.82 22.62 15.21
CA LEU A 5 -7.52 23.11 15.69
C LEU A 5 -6.69 22.00 16.38
N LYS A 6 -7.33 21.01 17.04
CA LYS A 6 -6.62 19.84 17.60
C LYS A 6 -6.10 18.92 16.50
N LEU A 7 -6.88 18.66 15.44
CA LEU A 7 -6.44 17.86 14.29
C LEU A 7 -5.23 18.48 13.55
N LYS A 8 -5.13 19.81 13.46
CA LYS A 8 -3.94 20.46 12.87
C LYS A 8 -2.64 20.27 13.66
N HIS A 9 -2.71 20.00 14.95
CA HIS A 9 -1.52 19.74 15.79
C HIS A 9 -1.11 18.24 15.80
N GLU A 10 -2.02 17.34 15.41
CA GLU A 10 -1.79 15.91 15.28
C GLU A 10 -1.54 15.48 13.82
N MET A 11 -1.75 16.38 12.86
CA MET A 11 -1.40 16.14 11.46
C MET A 11 0.10 15.89 11.36
N GLY A 12 0.46 14.80 10.68
CA GLY A 12 1.82 14.44 10.38
C GLY A 12 2.62 15.63 9.85
N LYS A 13 3.93 15.57 10.00
CA LYS A 13 4.82 16.62 9.50
C LYS A 13 4.56 16.80 7.99
N LEU A 14 4.03 17.97 7.61
CA LEU A 14 3.96 18.34 6.21
C LEU A 14 5.41 18.39 5.69
N GLU A 15 5.76 17.50 4.80
CA GLU A 15 7.06 17.54 4.14
C GLU A 15 7.12 18.74 3.20
N SER A 16 8.31 19.21 2.86
CA SER A 16 8.53 20.43 2.06
C SER A 16 7.63 20.52 0.83
N GLU A 17 7.31 21.76 0.39
CA GLU A 17 6.56 22.04 -0.85
C GLU A 17 7.04 21.18 -2.02
N ALA A 18 6.09 20.79 -2.88
CA ALA A 18 6.37 19.98 -4.07
C ALA A 18 7.46 20.61 -4.95
N SER A 19 8.41 19.80 -5.37
CA SER A 19 9.43 20.21 -6.33
C SER A 19 8.80 20.60 -7.69
N ILE A 20 9.53 21.35 -8.50
CA ILE A 20 9.09 21.67 -9.87
C ILE A 20 8.80 20.36 -10.65
N THR A 21 9.70 19.39 -10.56
CA THR A 21 9.54 18.08 -11.23
C THR A 21 8.28 17.35 -10.73
N GLY A 22 8.01 17.39 -9.43
CA GLY A 22 6.82 16.79 -8.83
C GLY A 22 5.53 17.42 -9.34
N ARG A 23 5.49 18.76 -9.39
CA ARG A 23 4.34 19.49 -9.95
C ARG A 23 4.12 19.18 -11.42
N VAL A 24 5.18 19.21 -12.22
CA VAL A 24 5.09 18.91 -13.67
C VAL A 24 4.59 17.47 -13.88
N MET A 25 5.12 16.50 -13.15
CA MET A 25 4.67 15.10 -13.29
C MET A 25 3.20 14.94 -12.88
N ARG A 26 2.79 15.53 -11.76
CA ARG A 26 1.39 15.55 -11.32
C ARG A 26 0.47 16.14 -12.41
N ASP A 27 0.83 17.30 -12.96
CA ASP A 27 0.01 18.01 -13.96
C ASP A 27 -0.03 17.22 -15.29
N MET A 28 1.05 16.53 -15.66
CA MET A 28 1.06 15.61 -16.81
C MET A 28 0.11 14.42 -16.56
N ILE A 29 0.18 13.79 -15.39
CA ILE A 29 -0.73 12.69 -15.04
C ILE A 29 -2.18 13.19 -15.13
N ALA A 30 -2.49 14.32 -14.53
CA ALA A 30 -3.83 14.92 -14.59
C ALA A 30 -4.30 15.15 -16.05
N HIS A 31 -3.43 15.63 -16.91
CA HIS A 31 -3.76 15.83 -18.34
C HIS A 31 -4.13 14.51 -19.02
N PHE A 32 -3.36 13.44 -18.80
CA PHE A 32 -3.64 12.14 -19.42
C PHE A 32 -4.82 11.40 -18.81
N THR A 33 -5.15 11.62 -17.53
CA THR A 33 -6.23 10.93 -16.83
C THR A 33 -7.57 11.66 -16.90
N ASN A 34 -7.57 13.00 -17.08
CA ASN A 34 -8.78 13.83 -17.11
C ASN A 34 -9.75 13.52 -18.28
N ASP A 35 -9.34 12.74 -19.28
CA ASP A 35 -10.18 12.39 -20.43
C ASP A 35 -11.21 11.26 -20.14
N ASN A 36 -11.47 10.91 -18.89
CA ASN A 36 -12.43 9.85 -18.49
C ASN A 36 -12.17 8.44 -19.09
N LEU A 37 -11.12 8.29 -19.90
CA LEU A 37 -10.83 7.03 -20.61
C LEU A 37 -10.25 5.97 -19.69
N ILE A 38 -9.37 6.34 -18.76
CA ILE A 38 -8.72 5.37 -17.85
C ILE A 38 -9.74 4.85 -16.84
N GLY A 39 -10.54 5.73 -16.23
CA GLY A 39 -11.59 5.31 -15.30
C GLY A 39 -12.60 4.38 -15.96
N ARG A 40 -13.05 4.69 -17.19
CA ARG A 40 -13.94 3.79 -17.97
C ARG A 40 -13.28 2.46 -18.30
N LYS A 41 -12.01 2.43 -18.65
CA LYS A 41 -11.25 1.19 -18.94
C LYS A 41 -11.03 0.34 -17.68
N ILE A 42 -10.80 0.97 -16.54
CA ILE A 42 -10.71 0.25 -15.25
C ILE A 42 -12.06 -0.36 -14.91
N LYS A 43 -13.15 0.43 -14.97
CA LYS A 43 -14.53 -0.02 -14.64
C LYS A 43 -15.04 -1.12 -15.57
N SER A 44 -14.71 -1.06 -16.86
CA SER A 44 -15.08 -2.09 -17.84
C SER A 44 -14.20 -3.36 -17.77
N GLY A 45 -13.17 -3.37 -16.95
CA GLY A 45 -12.15 -4.44 -16.93
C GLY A 45 -11.24 -4.46 -18.16
N GLU A 46 -11.40 -3.52 -19.11
CA GLU A 46 -10.60 -3.44 -20.33
C GLU A 46 -9.12 -3.18 -20.03
N ALA A 47 -8.85 -2.34 -19.03
CA ALA A 47 -7.47 -2.08 -18.58
C ALA A 47 -6.77 -3.36 -18.10
N ARG A 48 -7.49 -4.30 -17.49
CA ARG A 48 -6.95 -5.59 -17.04
C ARG A 48 -6.69 -6.55 -18.19
N LYS A 49 -7.60 -6.60 -19.16
CA LYS A 49 -7.54 -7.53 -20.30
C LYS A 49 -6.48 -7.17 -21.33
N ASN A 50 -6.20 -5.88 -21.48
CA ASN A 50 -5.39 -5.35 -22.59
C ASN A 50 -3.99 -4.86 -22.18
N MET A 51 -3.64 -4.86 -20.89
CA MET A 51 -2.29 -4.47 -20.46
C MET A 51 -1.35 -5.66 -20.46
N VAL A 52 -0.74 -5.91 -21.61
CA VAL A 52 0.38 -6.85 -21.70
C VAL A 52 1.66 -6.09 -21.36
N GLU A 53 2.25 -6.44 -20.22
CA GLU A 53 3.57 -5.92 -19.87
C GLU A 53 4.67 -6.77 -20.55
N PRO A 54 5.79 -6.14 -20.94
CA PRO A 54 6.93 -6.93 -21.41
C PRO A 54 7.45 -7.81 -20.26
N PRO A 55 8.08 -8.96 -20.55
CA PRO A 55 8.71 -9.78 -19.53
C PRO A 55 9.68 -8.96 -18.69
N TRP A 56 9.51 -9.02 -17.36
CA TRP A 56 10.44 -8.35 -16.47
C TRP A 56 11.80 -9.04 -16.49
N LYS A 57 12.86 -8.24 -16.62
CA LYS A 57 14.23 -8.74 -16.52
C LYS A 57 14.70 -8.50 -15.08
N CYS A 58 14.88 -9.58 -14.34
CA CYS A 58 15.51 -9.51 -13.02
C CYS A 58 16.92 -8.93 -13.15
N PRO A 59 17.26 -7.86 -12.42
CA PRO A 59 18.63 -7.36 -12.38
C PRO A 59 19.63 -8.46 -11.93
N ASP A 60 20.83 -8.45 -12.53
CA ASP A 60 21.83 -9.51 -12.33
C ASP A 60 22.29 -9.69 -10.87
N ILE A 61 22.09 -8.69 -10.03
CA ILE A 61 22.42 -8.74 -8.59
C ILE A 61 21.44 -9.58 -7.77
N PHE A 62 20.25 -9.91 -8.31
CA PHE A 62 19.21 -10.63 -7.61
C PHE A 62 19.01 -12.05 -8.11
N ASN A 63 18.56 -12.91 -7.21
CA ASN A 63 17.82 -14.13 -7.51
C ASN A 63 16.32 -13.84 -7.38
N LEU A 64 15.53 -14.31 -8.35
CA LEU A 64 14.08 -14.31 -8.27
C LEU A 64 13.58 -15.75 -8.32
N THR A 65 12.91 -16.18 -7.25
CA THR A 65 12.30 -17.52 -7.18
C THR A 65 10.79 -17.38 -7.18
N VAL A 66 10.12 -18.02 -8.14
CA VAL A 66 8.65 -18.10 -8.16
C VAL A 66 8.20 -19.28 -7.33
N ILE A 67 7.26 -19.06 -6.41
CA ILE A 67 6.70 -20.05 -5.51
C ILE A 67 5.23 -20.23 -5.90
N GLU A 68 4.89 -21.40 -6.41
CA GLU A 68 3.52 -21.75 -6.76
C GLU A 68 2.77 -22.18 -5.50
N MET A 69 1.69 -21.49 -5.20
CA MET A 69 0.72 -21.85 -4.17
C MET A 69 -0.51 -22.49 -4.84
N GLU A 70 -1.42 -23.04 -4.07
CA GLU A 70 -2.60 -23.71 -4.61
C GLU A 70 -3.46 -22.79 -5.50
N ASN A 71 -3.63 -21.52 -5.08
CA ASN A 71 -4.54 -20.58 -5.74
C ASN A 71 -3.89 -19.29 -6.26
N PHE A 72 -2.62 -19.05 -5.93
CA PHE A 72 -1.89 -17.82 -6.28
C PHE A 72 -0.39 -18.09 -6.36
N LYS A 73 0.39 -17.09 -6.74
CA LYS A 73 1.84 -17.18 -6.82
C LYS A 73 2.50 -16.18 -5.90
N MET A 74 3.70 -16.51 -5.48
CA MET A 74 4.58 -15.62 -4.75
C MET A 74 5.92 -15.51 -5.46
N GLU A 75 6.57 -14.36 -5.33
CA GLU A 75 7.91 -14.10 -5.86
C GLU A 75 8.84 -13.73 -4.70
N TRP A 76 9.89 -14.54 -4.50
CA TRP A 76 10.95 -14.29 -3.55
C TRP A 76 12.12 -13.63 -4.27
N LEU A 77 12.41 -12.38 -3.92
CA LEU A 77 13.55 -11.61 -4.42
C LEU A 77 14.60 -11.48 -3.33
N GLU A 78 15.83 -11.90 -3.62
CA GLU A 78 16.97 -11.80 -2.70
C GLU A 78 18.25 -11.41 -3.41
N LEU A 79 19.22 -10.84 -2.70
CA LEU A 79 20.56 -10.63 -3.23
C LEU A 79 21.24 -11.97 -3.49
N LYS A 80 22.03 -12.05 -4.59
CA LYS A 80 22.89 -13.24 -4.86
C LYS A 80 24.05 -13.36 -3.89
N GLU A 81 24.56 -12.23 -3.46
CA GLU A 81 25.71 -12.16 -2.57
C GLU A 81 25.33 -11.38 -1.31
N ASP A 82 25.67 -11.91 -0.16
CA ASP A 82 25.50 -11.30 1.16
C ASP A 82 24.06 -10.79 1.44
N PRO A 83 23.00 -11.64 1.31
CA PRO A 83 21.65 -11.25 1.67
C PRO A 83 21.57 -10.92 3.17
N ASN A 84 20.77 -9.92 3.51
CA ASN A 84 20.45 -9.64 4.91
C ASN A 84 19.33 -10.59 5.36
N GLU A 85 19.68 -11.53 6.24
CA GLU A 85 18.78 -12.56 6.76
C GLU A 85 18.12 -12.20 8.10
N ASP A 86 18.33 -10.99 8.62
CA ASP A 86 17.77 -10.58 9.92
C ASP A 86 16.25 -10.45 9.87
N LYS A 87 15.73 -9.95 8.74
CA LYS A 87 14.30 -9.70 8.54
C LYS A 87 13.89 -9.92 7.09
N VAL A 88 12.58 -10.07 6.89
CA VAL A 88 11.95 -10.25 5.57
C VAL A 88 10.83 -9.24 5.39
N ILE A 89 10.63 -8.79 4.16
CA ILE A 89 9.52 -7.91 3.79
C ILE A 89 8.47 -8.70 3.02
N LEU A 90 7.24 -8.77 3.56
CA LEU A 90 6.07 -9.25 2.84
C LEU A 90 5.42 -8.06 2.12
N GLN A 91 5.52 -8.06 0.79
CA GLN A 91 4.97 -7.00 -0.06
C GLN A 91 3.58 -7.40 -0.58
N LEU A 92 2.59 -6.54 -0.33
CA LEU A 92 1.22 -6.64 -0.81
C LEU A 92 0.97 -5.51 -1.82
N HIS A 93 0.70 -5.88 -3.08
CA HIS A 93 0.59 -4.89 -4.14
C HIS A 93 -0.73 -4.11 -4.10
N GLY A 94 -0.74 -2.90 -4.66
CA GLY A 94 -1.95 -2.11 -4.89
C GLY A 94 -2.74 -2.60 -6.11
N GLY A 95 -3.70 -1.79 -6.55
CA GLY A 95 -4.54 -2.09 -7.71
C GLY A 95 -6.02 -2.20 -7.40
N GLY A 96 -6.47 -1.67 -6.26
CA GLY A 96 -7.88 -1.57 -5.89
C GLY A 96 -8.56 -2.93 -5.72
N TYR A 97 -7.83 -3.99 -5.40
CA TYR A 97 -8.28 -5.39 -5.32
C TYR A 97 -8.80 -5.97 -6.64
N ILE A 98 -8.62 -5.25 -7.76
CA ILE A 98 -9.05 -5.68 -9.11
C ILE A 98 -7.88 -5.76 -10.10
N GLY A 99 -6.76 -5.15 -9.79
CA GLY A 99 -5.54 -5.19 -10.59
C GLY A 99 -4.59 -6.26 -10.07
N ALA A 100 -4.11 -7.14 -10.96
CA ALA A 100 -3.10 -8.13 -10.65
C ALA A 100 -1.71 -7.50 -10.47
N MET A 101 -0.76 -8.26 -9.93
CA MET A 101 0.63 -7.87 -9.78
C MET A 101 1.26 -7.46 -11.11
N ARG A 102 2.13 -6.45 -11.08
CA ARG A 102 2.80 -5.87 -12.26
C ARG A 102 4.30 -5.71 -12.04
N ASN A 103 5.02 -5.44 -13.15
CA ASN A 103 6.47 -5.18 -13.11
C ASN A 103 6.87 -4.04 -12.16
N ALA A 104 5.99 -3.05 -11.97
CA ALA A 104 6.18 -1.98 -10.99
C ALA A 104 6.40 -2.52 -9.56
N TYR A 105 5.73 -3.61 -9.19
CA TYR A 105 5.87 -4.22 -7.86
C TYR A 105 7.17 -5.01 -7.70
N ARG A 106 7.69 -5.58 -8.80
CA ARG A 106 9.05 -6.16 -8.82
C ARG A 106 10.12 -5.08 -8.68
N MET A 107 9.87 -3.89 -9.26
CA MET A 107 10.72 -2.72 -9.03
C MET A 107 10.64 -2.27 -7.55
N PHE A 108 9.46 -2.27 -6.95
CA PHE A 108 9.30 -1.99 -5.51
C PHE A 108 10.06 -2.99 -4.64
N ALA A 109 10.00 -4.29 -4.97
CA ALA A 109 10.77 -5.30 -4.26
C ALA A 109 12.26 -5.00 -4.28
N GLY A 110 12.81 -4.58 -5.42
CA GLY A 110 14.20 -4.11 -5.53
C GLY A 110 14.50 -2.87 -4.70
N LEU A 111 13.56 -1.90 -4.65
CA LEU A 111 13.71 -0.70 -3.84
C LEU A 111 13.62 -1.01 -2.34
N TYR A 112 12.72 -1.88 -1.92
CA TYR A 112 12.67 -2.36 -0.53
C TYR A 112 13.96 -3.03 -0.13
N ASN A 113 14.49 -3.92 -0.97
CA ASN A 113 15.79 -4.55 -0.74
C ASN A 113 16.92 -3.51 -0.62
N GLU A 114 16.97 -2.50 -1.52
CA GLU A 114 17.97 -1.42 -1.49
C GLU A 114 17.92 -0.64 -0.16
N VAL A 115 16.71 -0.17 0.24
CA VAL A 115 16.58 0.68 1.43
C VAL A 115 16.65 -0.08 2.75
N SER A 116 16.41 -1.38 2.74
CA SER A 116 16.53 -2.28 3.89
C SER A 116 17.93 -2.91 4.03
N LYS A 117 18.87 -2.52 3.18
CA LYS A 117 20.25 -3.06 3.18
C LYS A 117 20.30 -4.58 2.93
N GLY A 118 19.54 -5.05 1.94
CA GLY A 118 19.63 -6.40 1.44
C GLY A 118 18.61 -7.39 1.97
N MET A 119 17.58 -6.96 2.73
CA MET A 119 16.51 -7.86 3.15
C MET A 119 15.79 -8.48 1.97
N SER A 120 15.47 -9.76 2.07
CA SER A 120 14.65 -10.45 1.08
C SER A 120 13.23 -9.91 1.06
N VAL A 121 12.59 -9.96 -0.13
CA VAL A 121 11.23 -9.48 -0.32
C VAL A 121 10.37 -10.59 -0.90
N LEU A 122 9.32 -10.98 -0.18
CA LEU A 122 8.26 -11.86 -0.66
C LEU A 122 7.11 -11.02 -1.19
N THR A 123 6.93 -11.00 -2.52
CA THR A 123 5.78 -10.34 -3.16
C THR A 123 4.73 -11.39 -3.51
N ILE A 124 3.47 -11.13 -3.23
CA ILE A 124 2.39 -12.07 -3.57
C ILE A 124 1.52 -11.50 -4.69
N ASP A 125 1.21 -12.33 -5.68
CA ASP A 125 0.21 -12.06 -6.72
C ASP A 125 -1.12 -12.65 -6.25
N TYR A 126 -1.71 -11.96 -5.25
CA TYR A 126 -2.95 -12.42 -4.62
C TYR A 126 -4.14 -12.36 -5.57
N ARG A 127 -5.12 -13.21 -5.35
CA ARG A 127 -6.36 -13.29 -6.12
C ARG A 127 -7.14 -11.99 -6.05
N VAL A 128 -7.64 -11.53 -7.20
CA VAL A 128 -8.34 -10.25 -7.34
C VAL A 128 -9.75 -10.41 -7.87
N ALA A 129 -10.60 -9.45 -7.56
CA ALA A 129 -11.96 -9.35 -8.06
C ALA A 129 -11.98 -8.93 -9.55
N PRO A 130 -13.08 -9.20 -10.28
CA PRO A 130 -14.31 -9.83 -9.83
C PRO A 130 -14.27 -11.35 -9.77
N GLU A 131 -13.24 -11.99 -10.35
CA GLU A 131 -13.14 -13.45 -10.39
C GLU A 131 -13.02 -14.03 -8.97
N ASN A 132 -12.34 -13.31 -8.08
CA ASN A 132 -12.11 -13.70 -6.69
C ASN A 132 -12.38 -12.49 -5.76
N PRO A 133 -13.64 -12.27 -5.36
CA PRO A 133 -13.98 -11.19 -4.44
C PRO A 133 -13.45 -11.45 -3.03
N TYR A 134 -13.70 -10.54 -2.11
CA TYR A 134 -13.45 -10.76 -0.68
C TYR A 134 -14.09 -12.10 -0.23
N PRO A 135 -13.36 -12.94 0.55
CA PRO A 135 -12.11 -12.64 1.25
C PRO A 135 -10.82 -13.12 0.56
N ALA A 136 -10.83 -13.47 -0.74
CA ALA A 136 -9.74 -14.17 -1.41
C ALA A 136 -8.37 -13.49 -1.22
N ALA A 137 -8.26 -12.18 -1.41
CA ALA A 137 -7.01 -11.44 -1.23
C ALA A 137 -6.47 -11.53 0.22
N LEU A 138 -7.36 -11.48 1.21
CA LEU A 138 -6.97 -11.62 2.61
C LEU A 138 -6.52 -13.05 2.93
N GLU A 139 -7.20 -14.06 2.42
CA GLU A 139 -6.83 -15.47 2.57
C GLU A 139 -5.42 -15.73 2.02
N ASP A 140 -5.12 -15.18 0.84
CA ASP A 140 -3.82 -15.33 0.21
C ASP A 140 -2.73 -14.59 1.01
N ALA A 141 -3.01 -13.39 1.53
CA ALA A 141 -2.09 -12.66 2.40
C ALA A 141 -1.82 -13.42 3.71
N VAL A 142 -2.85 -14.00 4.32
CA VAL A 142 -2.72 -14.86 5.52
C VAL A 142 -1.91 -16.11 5.21
N CYS A 143 -2.16 -16.74 4.06
CA CYS A 143 -1.42 -17.92 3.61
C CYS A 143 0.08 -17.61 3.45
N ALA A 144 0.42 -16.51 2.78
CA ALA A 144 1.80 -16.06 2.59
C ALA A 144 2.49 -15.72 3.91
N TYR A 145 1.79 -15.06 4.84
CA TYR A 145 2.33 -14.75 6.17
C TYR A 145 2.63 -16.04 6.96
N LYS A 146 1.69 -16.99 6.97
CA LYS A 146 1.88 -18.30 7.62
C LYS A 146 3.02 -19.08 6.98
N TRP A 147 3.16 -19.03 5.65
CA TRP A 147 4.27 -19.63 4.94
C TRP A 147 5.62 -19.09 5.42
N LEU A 148 5.75 -17.77 5.67
CA LEU A 148 6.97 -17.21 6.27
C LEU A 148 7.23 -17.79 7.66
N LEU A 149 6.20 -17.89 8.52
CA LEU A 149 6.35 -18.51 9.85
C LEU A 149 6.78 -19.97 9.76
N GLU A 150 6.23 -20.75 8.82
CA GLU A 150 6.60 -22.15 8.56
C GLU A 150 8.04 -22.28 8.01
N LYS A 151 8.56 -21.25 7.33
CA LYS A 151 9.95 -21.18 6.88
C LYS A 151 10.94 -20.80 7.99
N GLY A 152 10.44 -20.53 9.18
CA GLY A 152 11.26 -20.24 10.36
C GLY A 152 11.42 -18.77 10.70
N TRP A 153 10.74 -17.87 9.96
CA TRP A 153 10.69 -16.47 10.35
C TRP A 153 9.75 -16.28 11.54
N TYR A 154 10.11 -15.44 12.48
CA TYR A 154 9.23 -15.03 13.57
C TYR A 154 8.46 -13.77 13.19
N GLY A 155 7.34 -13.47 13.88
CA GLY A 155 6.60 -12.23 13.64
C GLY A 155 7.47 -10.98 13.77
N GLU A 156 8.40 -10.97 14.72
CA GLU A 156 9.38 -9.89 14.95
C GLU A 156 10.41 -9.73 13.83
N ASP A 157 10.50 -10.69 12.88
CA ASP A 157 11.37 -10.62 11.72
C ASP A 157 10.63 -10.21 10.45
N ILE A 158 9.30 -10.15 10.49
CA ILE A 158 8.47 -9.86 9.31
C ILE A 158 8.01 -8.39 9.32
N ILE A 159 8.28 -7.70 8.24
CA ILE A 159 7.72 -6.38 7.94
C ILE A 159 6.65 -6.56 6.86
N VAL A 160 5.45 -6.02 7.06
CA VAL A 160 4.43 -6.02 6.02
C VAL A 160 4.40 -4.66 5.34
N ALA A 161 4.55 -4.65 4.02
CA ALA A 161 4.58 -3.43 3.24
C ALA A 161 3.54 -3.48 2.12
N GLY A 162 2.85 -2.37 1.87
CA GLY A 162 1.87 -2.32 0.78
C GLY A 162 1.49 -0.89 0.39
N ASP A 163 0.96 -0.76 -0.82
CA ASP A 163 0.48 0.50 -1.36
C ASP A 163 -1.02 0.42 -1.70
N SER A 164 -1.74 1.52 -1.59
CA SER A 164 -3.15 1.58 -1.98
C SER A 164 -3.99 0.47 -1.32
N ALA A 165 -4.67 -0.38 -2.10
CA ALA A 165 -5.37 -1.57 -1.62
C ALA A 165 -4.44 -2.52 -0.84
N GLY A 166 -3.18 -2.71 -1.29
CA GLY A 166 -2.19 -3.51 -0.56
C GLY A 166 -1.82 -2.91 0.81
N GLY A 167 -1.83 -1.58 0.94
CA GLY A 167 -1.67 -0.90 2.23
C GLY A 167 -2.85 -1.13 3.17
N GLY A 168 -4.08 -1.13 2.64
CA GLY A 168 -5.28 -1.57 3.37
C GLY A 168 -5.20 -3.04 3.76
N LEU A 169 -4.82 -3.91 2.82
CA LEU A 169 -4.66 -5.35 3.04
C LEU A 169 -3.62 -5.66 4.13
N ALA A 170 -2.53 -4.89 4.22
CA ALA A 170 -1.53 -5.04 5.30
C ALA A 170 -2.13 -4.83 6.69
N MET A 171 -3.02 -3.85 6.83
CA MET A 171 -3.73 -3.59 8.08
C MET A 171 -4.83 -4.62 8.33
N ALA A 172 -5.58 -5.03 7.30
CA ALA A 172 -6.58 -6.10 7.39
C ALA A 172 -5.94 -7.43 7.80
N LEU A 173 -4.77 -7.76 7.25
CA LEU A 173 -3.97 -8.90 7.68
C LEU A 173 -3.64 -8.83 9.17
N CYS A 174 -3.18 -7.69 9.68
CA CYS A 174 -2.88 -7.54 11.10
C CYS A 174 -4.13 -7.67 12.00
N HIS A 175 -5.30 -7.18 11.56
CA HIS A 175 -6.56 -7.44 12.27
C HIS A 175 -6.89 -8.93 12.32
N TYR A 176 -6.68 -9.63 11.21
CA TYR A 176 -6.89 -11.08 11.15
C TYR A 176 -5.92 -11.83 12.08
N LEU A 177 -4.62 -11.54 11.98
CA LEU A 177 -3.59 -12.19 12.81
C LEU A 177 -3.88 -12.00 14.30
N LYS A 178 -4.20 -10.77 14.70
CA LYS A 178 -4.57 -10.44 16.09
C LYS A 178 -5.77 -11.23 16.58
N LYS A 179 -6.83 -11.32 15.77
CA LYS A 179 -8.07 -12.04 16.17
C LYS A 179 -7.85 -13.54 16.30
N HIS A 180 -6.87 -14.09 15.61
CA HIS A 180 -6.57 -15.52 15.60
C HIS A 180 -5.34 -15.89 16.43
N ASP A 181 -4.85 -14.97 17.28
CA ASP A 181 -3.69 -15.17 18.15
C ASP A 181 -2.43 -15.63 17.40
N ILE A 182 -2.27 -15.18 16.13
CA ILE A 182 -1.07 -15.39 15.33
C ILE A 182 -0.09 -14.23 15.58
N PRO A 183 1.22 -14.48 15.73
CA PRO A 183 2.20 -13.43 15.95
C PRO A 183 2.09 -12.31 14.92
N LEU A 184 2.08 -11.06 15.39
CA LEU A 184 2.02 -9.88 14.51
C LEU A 184 3.40 -9.57 13.90
N PRO A 185 3.46 -8.90 12.73
CA PRO A 185 4.71 -8.40 12.17
C PRO A 185 5.35 -7.34 13.07
N CYS A 186 6.64 -7.10 12.91
CA CYS A 186 7.35 -6.07 13.69
C CYS A 186 7.07 -4.65 13.20
N GLY A 187 6.53 -4.46 12.00
CA GLY A 187 6.18 -3.15 11.45
C GLY A 187 5.33 -3.21 10.21
N ILE A 188 4.62 -2.10 9.94
CA ILE A 188 3.84 -1.89 8.72
C ILE A 188 4.38 -0.66 7.98
N VAL A 189 4.62 -0.81 6.67
CA VAL A 189 4.88 0.30 5.75
C VAL A 189 3.70 0.41 4.79
N ALA A 190 2.96 1.51 4.86
CA ALA A 190 1.78 1.74 4.04
C ALA A 190 1.92 3.01 3.21
N MET A 191 1.91 2.87 1.88
CA MET A 191 1.97 3.98 0.93
C MET A 191 0.57 4.26 0.39
N SER A 192 0.03 5.44 0.65
CA SER A 192 -1.32 5.84 0.21
C SER A 192 -2.39 4.77 0.47
N PRO A 193 -2.47 4.19 1.70
CA PRO A 193 -3.31 3.03 1.95
C PRO A 193 -4.80 3.34 1.76
N TRP A 194 -5.52 2.42 1.11
CA TRP A 194 -6.98 2.47 1.00
C TRP A 194 -7.60 1.70 2.17
N THR A 195 -8.11 2.42 3.15
CA THR A 195 -8.54 1.86 4.44
C THR A 195 -10.01 2.05 4.76
N ASP A 196 -10.72 2.82 3.92
CA ASP A 196 -12.15 3.10 4.02
C ASP A 196 -12.84 2.91 2.67
N LEU A 197 -13.39 1.73 2.43
CA LEU A 197 -14.11 1.40 1.18
C LEU A 197 -15.52 2.02 1.11
N LEU A 198 -15.93 2.74 2.18
CA LEU A 198 -17.14 3.57 2.18
C LEU A 198 -16.89 4.99 1.66
N ALA A 199 -15.61 5.36 1.49
CA ALA A 199 -15.22 6.69 1.06
C ALA A 199 -15.84 7.82 1.92
N SER A 200 -15.85 7.63 3.23
CA SER A 200 -16.51 8.54 4.17
C SER A 200 -15.66 9.76 4.55
N GLY A 201 -14.37 9.75 4.19
CA GLY A 201 -13.41 10.78 4.53
C GLY A 201 -13.61 12.09 3.77
N GLU A 202 -13.24 13.23 4.39
CA GLU A 202 -13.41 14.57 3.81
C GLU A 202 -12.65 14.76 2.48
N SER A 203 -11.50 14.08 2.31
CA SER A 203 -10.67 14.25 1.11
C SER A 203 -11.29 13.68 -0.15
N TYR A 204 -12.23 12.77 -0.05
CA TYR A 204 -12.99 12.29 -1.21
C TYR A 204 -13.79 13.40 -1.91
N ASP A 205 -14.19 14.44 -1.18
CA ASP A 205 -14.86 15.61 -1.72
C ASP A 205 -13.86 16.75 -1.97
N THR A 206 -12.98 17.07 -1.00
CA THR A 206 -12.11 18.25 -1.08
C THR A 206 -10.96 18.10 -2.06
N ASN A 207 -10.54 16.87 -2.36
CA ASN A 207 -9.48 16.56 -3.32
C ASN A 207 -10.02 15.96 -4.63
N TYR A 208 -11.33 15.87 -4.80
CA TYR A 208 -11.96 15.28 -5.98
C TYR A 208 -11.46 15.86 -7.31
N GLU A 209 -11.33 17.19 -7.39
CA GLU A 209 -10.81 17.86 -8.59
C GLU A 209 -9.27 17.94 -8.63
N LYS A 210 -8.62 17.74 -7.49
CA LYS A 210 -7.15 17.89 -7.36
C LYS A 210 -6.40 16.58 -7.61
N ASP A 211 -7.04 15.45 -7.31
CA ASP A 211 -6.40 14.15 -7.46
C ASP A 211 -6.20 13.84 -8.95
N PRO A 212 -4.95 13.74 -9.42
CA PRO A 212 -4.67 13.56 -10.85
C PRO A 212 -5.01 12.15 -11.35
N LEU A 213 -5.16 11.16 -10.46
CA LEU A 213 -5.46 9.79 -10.83
C LEU A 213 -6.93 9.44 -10.67
N PHE A 214 -7.54 9.90 -9.58
CA PHE A 214 -8.89 9.50 -9.18
C PHE A 214 -9.90 10.63 -9.29
N GLY A 215 -9.44 11.86 -9.52
CA GLY A 215 -10.30 12.99 -9.79
C GLY A 215 -11.23 12.73 -10.97
N ASN A 216 -12.48 13.16 -10.86
CA ASN A 216 -13.54 12.95 -11.86
C ASN A 216 -13.92 11.46 -12.13
N THR A 217 -13.35 10.51 -11.38
CA THR A 217 -13.66 9.08 -11.52
C THR A 217 -14.17 8.45 -10.22
N ARG A 218 -14.74 9.27 -9.31
CA ARG A 218 -15.22 8.88 -7.98
C ARG A 218 -16.00 7.56 -8.00
N ASP A 219 -16.90 7.41 -8.96
CA ASP A 219 -17.76 6.23 -9.07
C ASP A 219 -17.02 4.95 -9.46
N SER A 220 -15.83 5.04 -10.08
CA SER A 220 -15.11 3.87 -10.59
C SER A 220 -14.13 3.27 -9.59
N LEU A 221 -13.73 4.03 -8.57
CA LEU A 221 -12.70 3.62 -7.62
C LEU A 221 -13.26 3.35 -6.22
N ILE A 222 -14.25 4.14 -5.82
CA ILE A 222 -14.82 4.11 -4.47
C ILE A 222 -15.80 2.96 -4.29
N TYR A 223 -16.47 2.53 -5.37
CA TYR A 223 -17.47 1.46 -5.32
C TYR A 223 -16.95 0.19 -5.97
N ASN A 224 -15.95 -0.42 -5.35
CA ASN A 224 -15.55 -1.75 -5.79
C ASN A 224 -16.52 -2.81 -5.26
N LYS A 225 -17.77 -2.79 -5.76
CA LYS A 225 -18.75 -3.83 -5.50
C LYS A 225 -18.23 -5.22 -5.90
N ASP A 226 -17.35 -5.25 -6.90
CA ASP A 226 -16.74 -6.49 -7.36
C ASP A 226 -15.87 -7.13 -6.28
N TYR A 227 -15.20 -6.32 -5.44
CA TYR A 227 -14.41 -6.83 -4.33
C TYR A 227 -15.23 -7.10 -3.07
N VAL A 228 -16.07 -6.13 -2.66
CA VAL A 228 -16.83 -6.20 -1.40
C VAL A 228 -17.99 -7.22 -1.49
N GLY A 229 -18.61 -7.36 -2.66
CA GLY A 229 -19.78 -8.23 -2.85
C GLY A 229 -20.93 -7.82 -1.93
N ASP A 230 -21.52 -8.82 -1.29
CA ASP A 230 -22.63 -8.64 -0.33
C ASP A 230 -22.17 -8.51 1.13
N HIS A 231 -20.86 -8.35 1.36
CA HIS A 231 -20.30 -8.20 2.71
C HIS A 231 -20.47 -6.77 3.22
N ASP A 232 -20.44 -6.62 4.55
CA ASP A 232 -20.48 -5.31 5.19
C ASP A 232 -19.16 -4.55 4.90
N PRO A 233 -19.21 -3.42 4.19
CA PRO A 233 -17.99 -2.64 3.92
C PRO A 233 -17.35 -2.04 5.18
N MET A 234 -18.05 -2.02 6.34
CA MET A 234 -17.49 -1.64 7.64
C MET A 234 -16.72 -2.78 8.34
N ASP A 235 -16.72 -4.00 7.78
CA ASP A 235 -15.88 -5.07 8.30
C ASP A 235 -14.41 -4.62 8.26
N CYS A 236 -13.70 -4.74 9.37
CA CYS A 236 -12.30 -4.33 9.48
C CYS A 236 -11.33 -5.13 8.59
N TYR A 237 -11.78 -6.23 8.02
CA TYR A 237 -11.05 -6.99 7.03
C TYR A 237 -11.22 -6.45 5.61
N ILE A 238 -12.24 -5.61 5.38
CA ILE A 238 -12.51 -4.89 4.15
C ILE A 238 -12.03 -3.45 4.27
N SER A 239 -12.47 -2.76 5.33
CA SER A 239 -12.10 -1.38 5.64
C SER A 239 -11.39 -1.33 7.00
N PRO A 240 -10.07 -1.51 7.03
CA PRO A 240 -9.32 -1.61 8.28
C PRO A 240 -9.42 -0.38 9.18
N LEU A 241 -9.80 0.78 8.65
CA LEU A 241 -10.10 1.97 9.46
C LEU A 241 -11.10 1.67 10.60
N TYR A 242 -12.04 0.78 10.41
CA TYR A 242 -13.08 0.48 11.42
C TYR A 242 -12.63 -0.49 12.50
N GLY A 243 -11.48 -1.15 12.33
CA GLY A 243 -10.93 -2.12 13.27
C GLY A 243 -10.33 -1.51 14.55
N ASP A 244 -9.95 -2.38 15.48
CA ASP A 244 -9.28 -2.04 16.73
C ASP A 244 -7.76 -2.19 16.59
N PHE A 245 -7.04 -1.07 16.57
CA PHE A 245 -5.58 -1.02 16.40
C PHE A 245 -4.77 -1.28 17.69
N ARG A 246 -5.41 -1.49 18.86
CA ARG A 246 -4.64 -1.78 20.09
C ARG A 246 -3.73 -2.99 19.89
N GLY A 247 -2.46 -2.84 20.24
CA GLY A 247 -1.45 -3.88 20.08
C GLY A 247 -0.89 -4.06 18.68
N PHE A 248 -1.27 -3.21 17.71
CA PHE A 248 -0.64 -3.22 16.39
C PHE A 248 0.84 -2.86 16.46
N PRO A 249 1.64 -3.35 15.52
CA PRO A 249 3.05 -2.97 15.40
C PRO A 249 3.20 -1.49 15.04
N PRO A 250 4.40 -0.92 15.18
CA PRO A 250 4.71 0.40 14.64
C PRO A 250 4.35 0.53 13.16
N MET A 251 3.85 1.70 12.74
CA MET A 251 3.45 1.95 11.36
C MET A 251 4.12 3.20 10.79
N LEU A 252 4.61 3.10 9.55
CA LEU A 252 4.91 4.23 8.69
C LEU A 252 3.79 4.34 7.65
N ILE A 253 3.12 5.48 7.61
CA ILE A 253 2.10 5.81 6.61
C ILE A 253 2.57 7.02 5.82
N GLN A 254 2.64 6.89 4.50
CA GLN A 254 3.01 7.96 3.58
C GLN A 254 1.86 8.23 2.61
N VAL A 255 1.54 9.51 2.36
CA VAL A 255 0.43 9.90 1.49
C VAL A 255 0.71 11.25 0.83
N GLY A 256 0.19 11.48 -0.36
CA GLY A 256 0.23 12.76 -1.05
C GLY A 256 -0.93 13.67 -0.61
N SER A 257 -0.68 14.98 -0.53
CA SER A 257 -1.72 15.95 -0.11
C SER A 257 -2.82 16.17 -1.17
N TYR A 258 -2.60 15.70 -2.40
CA TYR A 258 -3.56 15.81 -3.52
C TYR A 258 -4.43 14.57 -3.69
N GLU A 259 -4.26 13.56 -2.84
CA GLU A 259 -4.98 12.30 -2.96
C GLU A 259 -6.40 12.37 -2.38
N MET A 260 -7.35 11.71 -3.03
CA MET A 260 -8.66 11.43 -2.45
C MET A 260 -8.54 10.52 -1.23
N LEU A 261 -7.54 9.65 -1.18
CA LEU A 261 -7.24 8.76 -0.04
C LEU A 261 -6.44 9.44 1.10
N LEU A 262 -6.30 10.79 1.09
CA LEU A 262 -5.62 11.49 2.17
C LEU A 262 -6.29 11.25 3.53
N SER A 263 -7.62 11.29 3.59
CA SER A 263 -8.38 11.05 4.82
C SER A 263 -8.16 9.65 5.37
N ASP A 264 -8.10 8.63 4.50
CA ASP A 264 -7.82 7.25 4.89
C ASP A 264 -6.56 7.14 5.75
N SER A 265 -5.49 7.76 5.25
CA SER A 265 -4.19 7.78 5.94
C SER A 265 -4.22 8.59 7.25
N VAL A 266 -4.88 9.75 7.23
CA VAL A 266 -4.98 10.65 8.39
C VAL A 266 -5.83 10.02 9.50
N ASP A 267 -6.98 9.47 9.15
CA ASP A 267 -7.94 8.92 10.10
C ASP A 267 -7.41 7.62 10.74
N VAL A 268 -6.78 6.74 9.96
CA VAL A 268 -6.10 5.55 10.51
C VAL A 268 -4.97 5.96 11.44
N ALA A 269 -4.12 6.92 11.03
CA ALA A 269 -3.02 7.36 11.87
C ALA A 269 -3.51 7.98 13.18
N ALA A 270 -4.55 8.80 13.13
CA ALA A 270 -5.15 9.41 14.32
C ALA A 270 -5.76 8.35 15.24
N LYS A 271 -6.54 7.41 14.70
CA LYS A 271 -7.17 6.33 15.46
C LYS A 271 -6.14 5.41 16.10
N ALA A 272 -5.15 4.97 15.34
CA ALA A 272 -4.11 4.07 15.83
C ALA A 272 -3.27 4.72 16.94
N ARG A 273 -2.87 6.00 16.78
CA ARG A 273 -2.17 6.75 17.83
C ARG A 273 -3.01 6.88 19.09
N HIS A 274 -4.31 7.17 18.95
CA HIS A 274 -5.24 7.25 20.11
C HIS A 274 -5.30 5.92 20.86
N LEU A 275 -5.13 4.80 20.18
CA LEU A 275 -5.12 3.45 20.73
C LEU A 275 -3.72 2.97 21.17
N GLY A 276 -2.73 3.88 21.20
CA GLY A 276 -1.40 3.62 21.74
C GLY A 276 -0.39 3.05 20.74
N VAL A 277 -0.71 3.01 19.44
CA VAL A 277 0.21 2.54 18.40
C VAL A 277 1.20 3.64 18.03
N LYS A 278 2.46 3.28 17.83
CA LYS A 278 3.48 4.18 17.30
C LYS A 278 3.25 4.37 15.78
N VAL A 279 2.75 5.53 15.36
CA VAL A 279 2.49 5.82 13.94
C VAL A 279 3.28 7.04 13.51
N ARG A 280 4.08 6.88 12.46
CA ARG A 280 4.65 7.97 11.70
C ARG A 280 3.78 8.20 10.47
N LEU A 281 3.12 9.35 10.39
CA LEU A 281 2.37 9.81 9.22
C LEU A 281 3.18 10.91 8.53
N SER A 282 3.51 10.71 7.26
CA SER A 282 4.21 11.67 6.41
C SER A 282 3.32 12.08 5.23
N ILE A 283 2.92 13.34 5.21
CA ILE A 283 2.11 13.93 4.13
C ILE A 283 3.04 14.70 3.20
N TYR A 284 3.16 14.24 1.95
CA TYR A 284 3.98 14.87 0.93
C TYR A 284 3.16 15.90 0.17
N ASP A 285 3.50 17.18 0.34
CA ASP A 285 2.74 18.25 -0.26
C ASP A 285 2.79 18.23 -1.80
N GLY A 286 1.62 18.46 -2.43
CA GLY A 286 1.45 18.44 -3.87
C GLY A 286 1.64 17.07 -4.54
N MET A 287 1.87 16.01 -3.79
CA MET A 287 2.03 14.66 -4.33
C MET A 287 0.69 13.95 -4.51
N PHE A 288 0.70 12.98 -5.40
CA PHE A 288 -0.42 12.19 -5.88
C PHE A 288 -0.31 10.73 -5.40
N HIS A 289 -1.35 9.95 -5.67
CA HIS A 289 -1.48 8.58 -5.22
C HIS A 289 -0.31 7.69 -5.63
N VAL A 290 0.31 7.05 -4.64
CA VAL A 290 1.49 6.17 -4.77
C VAL A 290 2.60 6.83 -5.61
N PHE A 291 2.90 8.12 -5.33
CA PHE A 291 3.97 8.87 -6.01
C PHE A 291 5.34 8.19 -5.86
N GLN A 292 5.48 7.28 -4.91
CA GLN A 292 6.67 6.44 -4.69
C GLN A 292 6.98 5.56 -5.92
N MET A 293 6.01 5.27 -6.80
CA MET A 293 6.22 4.58 -8.07
C MET A 293 7.16 5.31 -9.03
N ALA A 294 7.32 6.62 -8.85
CA ALA A 294 8.30 7.38 -9.62
C ALA A 294 9.76 7.03 -9.25
N ALA A 295 9.98 6.22 -8.23
CA ALA A 295 11.29 5.71 -7.83
C ALA A 295 12.35 6.83 -7.73
N LYS A 296 13.42 6.72 -8.53
CA LYS A 296 14.51 7.71 -8.53
C LYS A 296 14.22 8.96 -9.38
N MET A 297 13.10 9.01 -10.10
CA MET A 297 12.76 10.14 -10.98
C MET A 297 12.28 11.38 -10.22
N LEU A 298 11.58 11.20 -9.09
CA LEU A 298 11.08 12.31 -8.27
C LEU A 298 11.89 12.50 -6.99
N PRO A 299 12.23 13.75 -6.64
CA PRO A 299 12.86 14.05 -5.34
C PRO A 299 12.02 13.59 -4.14
N GLU A 300 10.70 13.76 -4.21
CA GLU A 300 9.75 13.35 -3.17
C GLU A 300 9.73 11.83 -3.01
N SER A 301 9.71 11.11 -4.12
CA SER A 301 9.78 9.65 -4.10
C SER A 301 11.08 9.15 -3.49
N ARG A 302 12.23 9.75 -3.87
CA ARG A 302 13.53 9.41 -3.23
C ARG A 302 13.52 9.65 -1.72
N LYS A 303 12.95 10.78 -1.27
CA LYS A 303 12.81 11.07 0.16
C LYS A 303 11.93 10.03 0.87
N ALA A 304 10.81 9.65 0.24
CA ALA A 304 9.90 8.65 0.76
C ALA A 304 10.58 7.27 0.92
N TRP A 305 11.35 6.83 -0.06
CA TRP A 305 12.11 5.59 0.04
C TRP A 305 13.21 5.64 1.11
N VAL A 306 13.94 6.76 1.23
CA VAL A 306 14.90 6.95 2.33
C VAL A 306 14.21 6.92 3.71
N GLU A 307 13.00 7.48 3.80
CA GLU A 307 12.22 7.44 5.03
C GLU A 307 11.78 6.03 5.40
N ILE A 308 11.40 5.20 4.41
CA ILE A 308 11.10 3.78 4.60
C ILE A 308 12.32 3.06 5.20
N GLY A 309 13.51 3.24 4.61
CA GLY A 309 14.74 2.65 5.14
C GLY A 309 15.02 3.06 6.59
N LYS A 310 14.87 4.34 6.91
CA LYS A 310 15.02 4.82 8.30
C LYS A 310 13.98 4.24 9.25
N PHE A 311 12.76 4.06 8.80
CA PHE A 311 11.72 3.42 9.62
C PHE A 311 12.08 1.96 9.90
N ILE A 312 12.50 1.21 8.88
CA ILE A 312 12.94 -0.19 9.01
C ILE A 312 14.09 -0.29 10.03
N GLU A 313 15.04 0.62 10.02
CA GLU A 313 16.14 0.68 11.01
C GLU A 313 15.64 0.92 12.46
N THR A 314 14.49 1.52 12.66
CA THR A 314 13.93 1.81 14.01
C THR A 314 13.09 0.70 14.61
N ILE A 315 12.71 -0.30 13.83
CA ILE A 315 11.89 -1.43 14.25
C ILE A 315 12.71 -2.72 14.42
N GLN A 316 13.96 -2.53 14.80
CA GLN A 316 14.88 -3.62 15.15
C GLN A 316 14.55 -4.24 16.50
#